data_677422e5c3429cafa2d5f980a1e2ff4d
#
_entry.id   677422e5c3429cafa2d5f980a1e2ff4d
#
_cell.length_a   1.000
_cell.length_b   1.000
_cell.length_c   1.000
_cell.angle_alpha   90.00
_cell.angle_beta   90.00
_cell.angle_gamma   90.00
#
_symmetry.space_group_name_H-M   'P 1'
#
loop_
_entity.id
_entity.type
_entity.pdbx_description
1 polymer ?
#
loop_
_entity_poly.entity_id
_entity_poly.type
_entity_poly.pdbx_seq_one_letter_code
_entity_poly.pdbx_strand_id
1 'polypeptide(L)'
;MDAMISYFNDLVDNDYIFIGLVLGFSLLSYLITRFILSNIVSRFFRKTKTQIDDILIDRGLLNRLSFIVPLIVIHLMVEFKFGDIDSISRIIYASFTAIGLSVIHSILSSINEIYSRSKYSNRLNIKSYIQIVKLIVTLFGIIIIIAFLSGESPIYLLSGLGALTAVLML
;
A
#
# COMPACT_ATOMS: atom_id res chain seq x y z
N MET A 1 37.06 -11.41 -12.37
CA MET A 1 35.83 -10.63 -12.42
C MET A 1 34.81 -11.30 -13.33
N ASP A 2 35.21 -11.83 -14.47
CA ASP A 2 34.33 -12.50 -15.46
C ASP A 2 33.70 -13.79 -14.96
N ALA A 3 34.42 -14.61 -14.16
CA ALA A 3 33.87 -15.82 -13.55
C ALA A 3 32.76 -15.54 -12.52
N MET A 4 32.84 -14.41 -11.81
CA MET A 4 31.81 -14.02 -10.83
C MET A 4 30.56 -13.49 -11.54
N ILE A 5 30.73 -12.82 -12.67
CA ILE A 5 29.63 -12.33 -13.51
C ILE A 5 28.91 -13.49 -14.18
N SER A 6 29.66 -14.51 -14.69
CA SER A 6 29.05 -15.71 -15.28
C SER A 6 28.26 -16.53 -14.26
N TYR A 7 28.77 -16.70 -13.04
CA TYR A 7 28.04 -17.36 -11.95
C TYR A 7 26.77 -16.62 -11.57
N PHE A 8 26.83 -15.29 -11.54
CA PHE A 8 25.67 -14.46 -11.25
C PHE A 8 24.60 -14.56 -12.35
N ASN A 9 25.01 -14.57 -13.59
CA ASN A 9 24.10 -14.76 -14.73
C ASN A 9 23.44 -16.13 -14.71
N ASP A 10 24.20 -17.21 -14.46
CA ASP A 10 23.65 -18.57 -14.33
C ASP A 10 22.64 -18.70 -13.17
N LEU A 11 22.88 -17.99 -12.05
CA LEU A 11 21.95 -17.95 -10.91
C LEU A 11 20.66 -17.20 -11.26
N VAL A 12 20.77 -16.14 -12.03
CA VAL A 12 19.60 -15.32 -12.44
C VAL A 12 18.82 -16.01 -13.57
N ASP A 13 19.47 -16.78 -14.41
CA ASP A 13 18.81 -17.50 -15.52
C ASP A 13 17.94 -18.66 -15.05
N ASN A 14 18.27 -19.26 -13.90
CA ASN A 14 17.44 -20.29 -13.30
C ASN A 14 16.22 -19.69 -12.59
N ASP A 15 15.02 -19.91 -13.11
CA ASP A 15 13.77 -19.32 -12.60
C ASP A 15 13.50 -19.64 -11.12
N TYR A 16 13.81 -20.85 -10.67
CA TYR A 16 13.60 -21.24 -9.27
C TYR A 16 14.53 -20.49 -8.31
N ILE A 17 15.79 -20.34 -8.71
CA ILE A 17 16.78 -19.59 -7.93
C ILE A 17 16.41 -18.10 -7.91
N PHE A 18 16.00 -17.56 -9.06
CA PHE A 18 15.55 -16.17 -9.15
C PHE A 18 14.36 -15.89 -8.24
N ILE A 19 13.33 -16.74 -8.25
CA ILE A 19 12.18 -16.62 -7.33
C ILE A 19 12.64 -16.66 -5.86
N GLY A 20 13.56 -17.56 -5.52
CA GLY A 20 14.15 -17.64 -4.19
C GLY A 20 14.88 -16.34 -3.80
N LEU A 21 15.64 -15.74 -4.72
CA LEU A 21 16.31 -14.45 -4.51
C LEU A 21 15.31 -13.30 -4.31
N VAL A 22 14.29 -13.22 -5.16
CA VAL A 22 13.23 -12.19 -5.04
C VAL A 22 12.54 -12.27 -3.68
N LEU A 23 12.16 -13.48 -3.25
CA LEU A 23 11.54 -13.69 -1.95
C LEU A 23 12.51 -13.35 -0.80
N GLY A 24 13.79 -13.76 -0.90
CA GLY A 24 14.81 -13.46 0.10
C GLY A 24 15.07 -11.96 0.24
N PHE A 25 15.29 -11.25 -0.86
CA PHE A 25 15.50 -9.79 -0.84
C PHE A 25 14.26 -9.04 -0.41
N SER A 26 13.07 -9.48 -0.82
CA SER A 26 11.79 -8.89 -0.39
C SER A 26 11.60 -9.06 1.13
N LEU A 27 11.88 -10.25 1.68
CA LEU A 27 11.80 -10.50 3.11
C LEU A 27 12.82 -9.66 3.91
N LEU A 28 14.07 -9.61 3.43
CA LEU A 28 15.11 -8.79 4.05
C LEU A 28 14.73 -7.30 4.03
N SER A 29 14.25 -6.79 2.89
CA SER A 29 13.82 -5.40 2.78
C SER A 29 12.64 -5.09 3.70
N TYR A 30 11.69 -6.02 3.87
CA TYR A 30 10.59 -5.91 4.83
C TYR A 30 11.10 -5.79 6.27
N LEU A 31 12.01 -6.69 6.68
CA LEU A 31 12.56 -6.71 8.03
C LEU A 31 13.33 -5.42 8.33
N ILE A 32 14.17 -4.98 7.39
CA ILE A 32 14.95 -3.74 7.50
C ILE A 32 14.00 -2.54 7.60
N THR A 33 13.03 -2.43 6.70
CA THR A 33 12.08 -1.32 6.68
C THR A 33 11.24 -1.29 7.95
N ARG A 34 10.75 -2.43 8.40
CA ARG A 34 10.01 -2.56 9.66
C ARG A 34 10.86 -2.16 10.86
N PHE A 35 12.13 -2.59 10.92
CA PHE A 35 13.06 -2.21 11.98
C PHE A 35 13.33 -0.70 11.99
N ILE A 36 13.57 -0.11 10.82
CA ILE A 36 13.79 1.33 10.67
C ILE A 36 12.53 2.12 11.09
N LEU A 37 11.37 1.77 10.56
CA LEU A 37 10.12 2.45 10.88
C LEU A 37 9.75 2.29 12.36
N SER A 38 9.91 1.08 12.91
CA SER A 38 9.60 0.82 14.33
C SER A 38 10.55 1.55 15.28
N ASN A 39 11.85 1.59 15.00
CA ASN A 39 12.85 2.14 15.94
C ASN A 39 13.13 3.62 15.71
N ILE A 40 13.24 4.07 14.45
CA ILE A 40 13.62 5.44 14.14
C ILE A 40 12.40 6.36 14.19
N VAL A 41 11.35 5.98 13.46
CA VAL A 41 10.15 6.81 13.36
C VAL A 41 9.43 6.85 14.71
N SER A 42 9.24 5.72 15.38
CA SER A 42 8.62 5.68 16.70
C SER A 42 9.41 6.47 17.75
N ARG A 43 10.76 6.46 17.69
CA ARG A 43 11.61 7.25 18.59
C ARG A 43 11.52 8.74 18.30
N PHE A 44 11.36 9.12 17.03
CA PHE A 44 11.21 10.52 16.65
C PHE A 44 9.83 11.05 17.07
N PHE A 45 8.76 10.30 16.84
CA PHE A 45 7.41 10.65 17.24
C PHE A 45 7.23 10.68 18.77
N ARG A 46 7.84 9.78 19.52
CA ARG A 46 7.79 9.78 21.00
C ARG A 46 8.46 11.00 21.65
N LYS A 47 9.30 11.74 20.92
CA LYS A 47 9.87 13.01 21.41
C LYS A 47 8.88 14.17 21.34
N THR A 48 7.89 14.08 20.48
CA THR A 48 6.81 15.06 20.38
C THR A 48 5.73 14.63 21.38
N LYS A 49 5.48 15.40 22.42
CA LYS A 49 4.51 15.10 23.51
C LYS A 49 3.04 15.14 23.06
N THR A 50 2.74 14.66 21.86
CA THR A 50 1.40 14.73 21.29
C THR A 50 0.78 13.33 21.30
N GLN A 51 -0.40 13.18 21.90
CA GLN A 51 -1.16 11.91 21.93
C GLN A 51 -1.50 11.36 20.52
N ILE A 52 -1.35 12.18 19.49
CA ILE A 52 -1.60 11.86 18.08
C ILE A 52 -0.60 10.82 17.59
N ASP A 53 0.65 10.94 17.99
CA ASP A 53 1.75 10.09 17.51
C ASP A 53 1.60 8.64 18.02
N ASP A 54 1.20 8.47 19.27
CA ASP A 54 0.95 7.15 19.87
C ASP A 54 -0.21 6.43 19.15
N ILE A 55 -1.28 7.16 18.81
CA ILE A 55 -2.44 6.59 18.12
C ILE A 55 -2.11 6.15 16.69
N LEU A 56 -1.29 6.91 15.96
CA LEU A 56 -0.85 6.55 14.61
C LEU A 56 -0.01 5.27 14.61
N ILE A 57 0.85 5.12 15.61
CA ILE A 57 1.69 3.92 15.79
C ILE A 57 0.82 2.72 16.20
N ASP A 58 -0.07 2.88 17.17
CA ASP A 58 -0.95 1.82 17.67
C ASP A 58 -1.90 1.27 16.59
N ARG A 59 -2.32 2.10 15.64
CA ARG A 59 -3.18 1.69 14.52
C ARG A 59 -2.44 0.94 13.41
N GLY A 60 -1.16 0.65 13.60
CA GLY A 60 -0.38 -0.15 12.67
C GLY A 60 -0.05 0.55 11.36
N LEU A 61 -0.08 1.88 11.31
CA LEU A 61 0.29 2.67 10.14
C LEU A 61 1.71 2.30 9.67
N LEU A 62 2.67 2.22 10.59
CA LEU A 62 4.06 1.89 10.29
C LEU A 62 4.19 0.47 9.71
N ASN A 63 3.43 -0.49 10.24
CA ASN A 63 3.42 -1.85 9.72
C ASN A 63 2.91 -1.90 8.26
N ARG A 64 1.88 -1.10 7.92
CA ARG A 64 1.34 -1.04 6.56
C ARG A 64 2.31 -0.38 5.59
N LEU A 65 2.97 0.69 6.02
CA LEU A 65 4.01 1.36 5.23
C LEU A 65 5.22 0.46 4.98
N SER A 66 5.51 -0.49 5.90
CA SER A 66 6.61 -1.43 5.75
C SER A 66 6.47 -2.37 4.54
N PHE A 67 5.25 -2.57 4.02
CA PHE A 67 5.00 -3.39 2.83
C PHE A 67 5.32 -2.70 1.50
N ILE A 68 5.49 -1.37 1.51
CA ILE A 68 5.78 -0.61 0.28
C ILE A 68 7.16 -0.98 -0.28
N VAL A 69 8.19 -1.02 0.58
CA VAL A 69 9.57 -1.27 0.15
C VAL A 69 9.77 -2.67 -0.43
N PRO A 70 9.30 -3.76 0.20
CA PRO A 70 9.34 -5.09 -0.41
C PRO A 70 8.66 -5.15 -1.77
N LEU A 71 7.54 -4.46 -1.94
CA LEU A 71 6.81 -4.46 -3.21
C LEU A 71 7.59 -3.72 -4.31
N ILE A 72 8.29 -2.63 -3.96
CA ILE A 72 9.21 -1.95 -4.87
C ILE A 72 10.36 -2.89 -5.27
N VAL A 73 10.94 -3.62 -4.31
CA VAL A 73 12.03 -4.58 -4.58
C VAL A 73 11.55 -5.67 -5.54
N ILE A 74 10.36 -6.22 -5.32
CA ILE A 74 9.77 -7.23 -6.23
C ILE A 74 9.60 -6.64 -7.63
N HIS A 75 9.04 -5.43 -7.74
CA HIS A 75 8.84 -4.76 -9.02
C HIS A 75 10.14 -4.58 -9.79
N LEU A 76 11.16 -4.01 -9.15
CA LEU A 76 12.46 -3.77 -9.77
C LEU A 76 13.18 -5.06 -10.19
N MET A 77 13.11 -6.12 -9.37
CA MET A 77 13.74 -7.39 -9.69
C MET A 77 13.05 -8.10 -10.87
N VAL A 78 11.72 -8.06 -10.88
CA VAL A 78 10.93 -8.67 -11.98
C VAL A 78 11.17 -7.91 -13.27
N GLU A 79 11.14 -6.57 -13.25
CA GLU A 79 11.42 -5.73 -14.41
C GLU A 79 12.85 -5.93 -14.94
N PHE A 80 13.83 -6.10 -14.04
CA PHE A 80 15.23 -6.36 -14.40
C PHE A 80 15.41 -7.66 -15.18
N LYS A 81 14.72 -8.76 -14.78
CA LYS A 81 14.88 -10.06 -15.43
C LYS A 81 14.00 -10.24 -16.68
N PHE A 82 12.75 -9.84 -16.57
CA PHE A 82 11.72 -10.16 -17.56
C PHE A 82 11.32 -8.95 -18.41
N GLY A 83 11.83 -7.76 -18.10
CA GLY A 83 11.35 -6.51 -18.68
C GLY A 83 9.93 -6.17 -18.19
N ASP A 84 9.30 -5.23 -18.88
CA ASP A 84 7.93 -4.82 -18.55
C ASP A 84 6.92 -5.83 -19.08
N ILE A 85 6.52 -6.77 -18.21
CA ILE A 85 5.45 -7.71 -18.50
C ILE A 85 4.14 -7.14 -17.98
N ASP A 86 3.29 -6.69 -18.90
CA ASP A 86 1.99 -6.07 -18.61
C ASP A 86 1.20 -6.76 -17.49
N SER A 87 1.10 -8.10 -17.53
CA SER A 87 0.31 -8.84 -16.54
C SER A 87 0.90 -8.76 -15.13
N ILE A 88 2.22 -8.79 -14.99
CA ILE A 88 2.89 -8.72 -13.69
C ILE A 88 2.83 -7.27 -13.16
N SER A 89 3.09 -6.30 -14.01
CA SER A 89 3.01 -4.87 -13.67
C SER A 89 1.61 -4.49 -13.19
N ARG A 90 0.54 -5.01 -13.81
CA ARG A 90 -0.85 -4.84 -13.35
C ARG A 90 -1.08 -5.34 -11.93
N ILE A 91 -0.59 -6.55 -11.61
CA ILE A 91 -0.71 -7.12 -10.26
C ILE A 91 0.05 -6.26 -9.24
N ILE A 92 1.24 -5.78 -9.60
CA ILE A 92 2.05 -4.93 -8.75
C ILE A 92 1.33 -3.59 -8.48
N TYR A 93 0.79 -2.92 -9.51
CA TYR A 93 0.05 -1.66 -9.34
C TYR A 93 -1.24 -1.86 -8.53
N ALA A 94 -1.96 -2.97 -8.74
CA ALA A 94 -3.10 -3.34 -7.91
C ALA A 94 -2.69 -3.53 -6.44
N SER A 95 -1.54 -4.16 -6.18
CA SER A 95 -0.99 -4.36 -4.85
C SER A 95 -0.56 -3.05 -4.19
N PHE A 96 0.07 -2.12 -4.92
CA PHE A 96 0.36 -0.77 -4.43
C PHE A 96 -0.91 -0.02 -4.04
N THR A 97 -1.96 -0.12 -4.87
CA THR A 97 -3.25 0.50 -4.57
C THR A 97 -3.88 -0.09 -3.31
N ALA A 98 -3.83 -1.41 -3.12
CA ALA A 98 -4.33 -2.08 -1.92
C ALA A 98 -3.58 -1.64 -0.65
N ILE A 99 -2.25 -1.52 -0.71
CA ILE A 99 -1.44 -1.00 0.39
C ILE A 99 -1.80 0.46 0.67
N GLY A 100 -1.88 1.30 -0.37
CA GLY A 100 -2.28 2.71 -0.23
C GLY A 100 -3.65 2.86 0.41
N LEU A 101 -4.64 2.07 -0.03
CA LEU A 101 -5.98 2.02 0.56
C LEU A 101 -5.92 1.63 2.05
N SER A 102 -5.12 0.63 2.39
CA SER A 102 -4.91 0.19 3.77
C SER A 102 -4.28 1.29 4.65
N VAL A 103 -3.34 2.07 4.10
CA VAL A 103 -2.72 3.22 4.77
C VAL A 103 -3.75 4.32 5.01
N ILE A 104 -4.55 4.68 4.00
CA ILE A 104 -5.61 5.69 4.12
C ILE A 104 -6.63 5.27 5.20
N HIS A 105 -7.04 4.01 5.22
CA HIS A 105 -7.92 3.47 6.25
C HIS A 105 -7.31 3.57 7.66
N SER A 106 -6.00 3.33 7.81
CA SER A 106 -5.30 3.50 9.09
C SER A 106 -5.33 4.95 9.54
N ILE A 107 -5.05 5.90 8.64
CA ILE A 107 -5.09 7.34 8.93
C ILE A 107 -6.50 7.77 9.36
N LEU A 108 -7.53 7.40 8.60
CA LEU A 108 -8.92 7.72 8.93
C LEU A 108 -9.36 7.12 10.29
N SER A 109 -8.87 5.91 10.61
CA SER A 109 -9.12 5.28 11.91
C SER A 109 -8.44 6.05 13.03
N SER A 110 -7.22 6.52 12.82
CA SER A 110 -6.47 7.31 13.79
C SER A 110 -7.14 8.66 14.04
N ILE A 111 -7.62 9.33 13.00
CA ILE A 111 -8.38 10.59 13.13
C ILE A 111 -9.63 10.37 13.99
N ASN A 112 -10.37 9.27 13.75
CA ASN A 112 -11.56 8.94 14.55
C ASN A 112 -11.21 8.74 16.03
N GLU A 113 -10.09 8.09 16.33
CA GLU A 113 -9.67 7.85 17.71
C GLU A 113 -9.18 9.12 18.41
N ILE A 114 -8.38 9.93 17.73
CA ILE A 114 -7.92 11.23 18.23
C ILE A 114 -9.12 12.10 18.63
N TYR A 115 -10.13 12.15 17.74
CA TYR A 115 -11.33 12.91 18.02
C TYR A 115 -12.14 12.32 19.19
N SER A 116 -12.29 11.00 19.26
CA SER A 116 -13.05 10.35 20.34
C SER A 116 -12.44 10.57 21.74
N ARG A 117 -11.11 10.77 21.81
CA ARG A 117 -10.40 11.09 23.06
C ARG A 117 -10.41 12.59 23.38
N SER A 118 -10.88 13.43 22.46
CA SER A 118 -10.94 14.88 22.65
C SER A 118 -12.13 15.30 23.54
N LYS A 119 -11.98 16.40 24.29
CA LYS A 119 -13.05 17.03 25.07
C LYS A 119 -14.27 17.44 24.22
N TYR A 120 -14.12 17.55 22.91
CA TYR A 120 -15.18 17.94 21.96
C TYR A 120 -15.95 16.75 21.37
N SER A 121 -15.66 15.53 21.79
CA SER A 121 -16.26 14.27 21.30
C SER A 121 -17.81 14.26 21.37
N ASN A 122 -18.40 14.97 22.33
CA ASN A 122 -19.86 15.03 22.52
C ASN A 122 -20.60 16.02 21.61
N ARG A 123 -19.90 16.87 20.85
CA ARG A 123 -20.55 17.92 20.05
C ARG A 123 -20.87 17.50 18.62
N LEU A 124 -20.09 16.60 18.02
CA LEU A 124 -20.27 16.16 16.63
C LEU A 124 -20.03 14.67 16.51
N ASN A 125 -20.90 13.98 15.81
CA ASN A 125 -20.81 12.53 15.57
C ASN A 125 -19.84 12.24 14.39
N ILE A 126 -18.54 12.64 14.56
CA ILE A 126 -17.50 12.52 13.52
C ILE A 126 -17.31 11.05 13.09
N LYS A 127 -17.59 10.10 13.95
CA LYS A 127 -17.51 8.67 13.64
C LYS A 127 -18.30 8.30 12.37
N SER A 128 -19.53 8.82 12.26
CA SER A 128 -20.39 8.55 11.10
C SER A 128 -19.81 9.16 9.82
N TYR A 129 -19.29 10.38 9.88
CA TYR A 129 -18.65 11.02 8.73
C TYR A 129 -17.41 10.25 8.26
N ILE A 130 -16.55 9.80 9.19
CA ILE A 130 -15.36 9.01 8.87
C ILE A 130 -15.75 7.66 8.27
N GLN A 131 -16.84 7.04 8.72
CA GLN A 131 -17.35 5.79 8.12
C GLN A 131 -17.79 6.01 6.66
N ILE A 132 -18.48 7.10 6.37
CA ILE A 132 -18.89 7.44 5.00
C ILE A 132 -17.65 7.67 4.12
N VAL A 133 -16.67 8.45 4.61
CA VAL A 133 -15.42 8.68 3.88
C VAL A 133 -14.68 7.38 3.62
N LYS A 134 -14.58 6.48 4.61
CA LYS A 134 -13.98 5.16 4.44
C LYS A 134 -14.70 4.34 3.36
N LEU A 135 -16.03 4.36 3.35
CA LEU A 135 -16.84 3.64 2.36
C LEU A 135 -16.54 4.17 0.96
N ILE A 136 -16.55 5.48 0.78
CA ILE A 136 -16.23 6.13 -0.50
C ILE A 136 -14.82 5.76 -0.95
N VAL A 137 -13.81 5.92 -0.09
CA VAL A 137 -12.40 5.60 -0.38
C VAL A 137 -12.25 4.12 -0.75
N THR A 138 -12.95 3.22 -0.04
CA THR A 138 -12.92 1.79 -0.35
C THR A 138 -13.52 1.51 -1.72
N LEU A 139 -14.65 2.10 -2.04
CA LEU A 139 -15.34 1.93 -3.32
C LEU A 139 -14.41 2.38 -4.48
N PHE A 140 -13.84 3.56 -4.41
CA PHE A 140 -12.89 4.05 -5.40
C PHE A 140 -11.63 3.17 -5.47
N GLY A 141 -11.07 2.76 -4.33
CA GLY A 141 -9.91 1.88 -4.28
C GLY A 141 -10.15 0.53 -4.94
N ILE A 142 -11.32 -0.08 -4.73
CA ILE A 142 -11.70 -1.34 -5.38
C ILE A 142 -11.82 -1.15 -6.90
N ILE A 143 -12.43 -0.05 -7.36
CA ILE A 143 -12.55 0.24 -8.79
C ILE A 143 -11.17 0.38 -9.43
N ILE A 144 -10.22 1.07 -8.77
CA ILE A 144 -8.86 1.23 -9.26
C ILE A 144 -8.12 -0.11 -9.31
N ILE A 145 -8.28 -0.96 -8.29
CA ILE A 145 -7.68 -2.31 -8.26
C ILE A 145 -8.21 -3.14 -9.42
N ILE A 146 -9.54 -3.15 -9.63
CA ILE A 146 -10.17 -3.87 -10.75
C ILE A 146 -9.66 -3.32 -12.09
N ALA A 147 -9.54 -1.99 -12.23
CA ALA A 147 -9.03 -1.35 -13.43
C ALA A 147 -7.61 -1.84 -13.77
N PHE A 148 -6.69 -1.85 -12.79
CA PHE A 148 -5.34 -2.36 -13.01
C PHE A 148 -5.34 -3.84 -13.38
N LEU A 149 -6.10 -4.68 -12.69
CA LEU A 149 -6.16 -6.12 -12.97
C LEU A 149 -6.77 -6.41 -14.36
N SER A 150 -7.75 -5.63 -14.79
CA SER A 150 -8.38 -5.75 -16.11
C SER A 150 -7.53 -5.16 -17.24
N GLY A 151 -6.51 -4.35 -16.91
CA GLY A 151 -5.72 -3.61 -17.89
C GLY A 151 -6.46 -2.43 -18.50
N GLU A 152 -7.55 -1.99 -17.88
CA GLU A 152 -8.35 -0.87 -18.30
C GLU A 152 -7.98 0.40 -17.54
N SER A 153 -8.26 1.55 -18.12
CA SER A 153 -8.07 2.81 -17.38
C SER A 153 -9.14 2.97 -16.30
N PRO A 154 -8.74 3.35 -15.04
CA PRO A 154 -9.70 3.64 -13.98
C PRO A 154 -10.76 4.68 -14.38
N ILE A 155 -10.39 5.63 -15.26
CA ILE A 155 -11.27 6.68 -15.76
C ILE A 155 -12.40 6.08 -16.60
N TYR A 156 -12.12 5.07 -17.43
CA TYR A 156 -13.16 4.40 -18.22
C TYR A 156 -14.18 3.69 -17.35
N LEU A 157 -13.72 2.97 -16.32
CA LEU A 157 -14.64 2.30 -15.40
C LEU A 157 -15.50 3.28 -14.60
N LEU A 158 -14.90 4.38 -14.13
CA LEU A 158 -15.63 5.43 -13.41
C LEU A 158 -16.63 6.15 -14.33
N SER A 159 -16.24 6.44 -15.57
CA SER A 159 -17.12 7.07 -16.56
C SER A 159 -18.30 6.16 -16.92
N GLY A 160 -18.05 4.85 -17.07
CA GLY A 160 -19.09 3.85 -17.31
C GLY A 160 -20.10 3.79 -16.17
N LEU A 161 -19.64 3.79 -14.91
CA LEU A 161 -20.51 3.85 -13.73
C LEU A 161 -21.30 5.14 -13.66
N GLY A 162 -20.67 6.28 -14.02
CA GLY A 162 -21.35 7.58 -14.11
C GLY A 162 -22.45 7.61 -15.15
N ALA A 163 -22.19 7.05 -16.34
CA ALA A 163 -23.19 6.94 -17.39
C ALA A 163 -24.37 6.03 -17.00
N LEU A 164 -24.08 4.87 -16.38
CA LEU A 164 -25.14 3.99 -15.85
C LEU A 164 -25.99 4.70 -14.80
N THR A 165 -25.35 5.45 -13.89
CA THR A 165 -26.07 6.20 -12.86
C THR A 165 -26.97 7.27 -13.47
N ALA A 166 -26.50 7.97 -14.51
CA ALA A 166 -27.29 8.97 -15.23
C ALA A 166 -28.52 8.36 -15.91
N VAL A 167 -28.37 7.18 -16.54
CA VAL A 167 -29.47 6.44 -17.17
C VAL A 167 -30.52 5.98 -16.15
N LEU A 168 -30.06 5.53 -14.96
CA LEU A 168 -30.96 5.08 -13.88
C LEU A 168 -31.71 6.24 -13.20
N MET A 169 -31.20 7.47 -13.30
CA MET A 169 -31.86 8.66 -12.75
C MET A 169 -32.90 9.30 -13.72
N LEU A 170 -32.89 8.90 -14.98
CA LEU A 170 -33.77 9.41 -16.00
C LEU A 170 -35.10 8.64 -16.07
#